data_0cc51ec798c98fe4244cc8dcbfb636b8
#
_entry.id   0cc51ec798c98fe4244cc8dcbfb636b8
#
_cell.length_a   1.000
_cell.length_b   1.000
_cell.length_c   1.000
_cell.angle_alpha   90.00
_cell.angle_beta   90.00
_cell.angle_gamma   90.00
#
_symmetry.space_group_name_H-M   'P 1'
#
loop_
_entity.id
_entity.type
_entity.pdbx_description
1 polymer ?
#
loop_
_entity_poly.entity_id
_entity_poly.type
_entity_poly.pdbx_seq_one_letter_code
_entity_poly.pdbx_strand_id
1 'polypeptide(L)'
;MTVEDPDVPPRVPATRDLRLVLPTLAVLVATTATFGLRPALSVAVSVVLVGAAVVATVWALVGGTRIGVDRTALGMLTVILVTGAVAAGSQAARVHAVAAHPLPAMVGQRTGVEGVVTGFDRPLRSGGVMVPIRVEVAGSGKNATEAELDMVLLARDGWRGLPPGTRVQASVSVLEPMTAGDLPVLRALTPPKVIGEPGLSGRLPAGVRERFREVSARALRGESVGLLPSFVLGDEGGVSTRTRDEFRAAGLSHLAAVSGANTTYVVGAVLLSAAALGVGRRGRIVTAAVALAAFVTVVGPEPAVLRAAGTGAIGLAALAAHRTGRPLAALAAIVMLVSVLDPATATGAGFTLSVAATAALVLAARPVAQWLRQPRLGRADLHRHQVPGN
;
A
#
# COMPACT_ATOMS: atom_id res chain seq x y z
N MET A 1 15.04 4.84 51.28
CA MET A 1 15.43 3.43 51.16
C MET A 1 14.33 2.77 50.33
N THR A 2 14.49 2.82 49.00
CA THR A 2 13.50 2.22 48.04
C THR A 2 13.83 0.74 47.96
N VAL A 3 12.91 -0.08 48.41
CA VAL A 3 13.00 -1.54 48.31
C VAL A 3 12.84 -1.89 46.82
N GLU A 4 13.91 -2.29 46.18
CA GLU A 4 13.90 -2.88 44.85
C GLU A 4 13.27 -4.26 44.98
N ASP A 5 12.17 -4.48 44.28
CA ASP A 5 11.46 -5.75 44.21
C ASP A 5 12.31 -6.73 43.37
N PRO A 6 12.86 -7.82 43.98
CA PRO A 6 13.80 -8.72 43.31
C PRO A 6 13.19 -9.60 42.22
N ASP A 7 11.85 -9.60 42.08
CA ASP A 7 11.15 -10.44 41.10
C ASP A 7 10.81 -9.72 39.76
N VAL A 8 11.23 -8.47 39.57
CA VAL A 8 11.08 -7.79 38.29
C VAL A 8 12.29 -8.09 37.40
N PRO A 9 12.16 -8.94 36.37
CA PRO A 9 13.28 -9.24 35.50
C PRO A 9 13.79 -7.95 34.85
N PRO A 10 15.11 -7.79 34.72
CA PRO A 10 15.71 -6.59 34.15
C PRO A 10 15.11 -6.39 32.75
N ARG A 11 14.50 -5.22 32.53
CA ARG A 11 13.97 -4.84 31.22
C ARG A 11 15.14 -4.73 30.24
N VAL A 12 15.42 -5.82 29.54
CA VAL A 12 16.39 -5.83 28.44
C VAL A 12 16.00 -4.70 27.48
N PRO A 13 16.87 -3.73 27.23
CA PRO A 13 16.59 -2.68 26.28
C PRO A 13 16.32 -3.34 24.92
N ALA A 14 15.10 -3.21 24.40
CA ALA A 14 14.76 -3.74 23.09
C ALA A 14 15.65 -3.03 22.07
N THR A 15 16.74 -3.66 21.70
CA THR A 15 17.65 -3.19 20.65
C THR A 15 16.84 -2.99 19.38
N ARG A 16 16.99 -1.82 18.75
CA ARG A 16 16.37 -1.55 17.46
C ARG A 16 16.94 -2.55 16.45
N ASP A 17 16.11 -3.46 15.96
CA ASP A 17 16.53 -4.38 14.92
C ASP A 17 16.52 -3.65 13.58
N LEU A 18 17.65 -3.12 13.19
CA LEU A 18 17.86 -2.39 11.94
C LEU A 18 18.32 -3.29 10.80
N ARG A 19 18.39 -4.60 11.02
CA ARG A 19 18.94 -5.57 10.05
C ARG A 19 18.23 -5.55 8.70
N LEU A 20 16.92 -5.28 8.67
CA LEU A 20 16.15 -5.19 7.44
C LEU A 20 16.10 -3.77 6.83
N VAL A 21 16.59 -2.75 7.51
CA VAL A 21 16.55 -1.36 7.00
C VAL A 21 17.47 -1.19 5.80
N LEU A 22 18.71 -1.67 5.88
CA LEU A 22 19.66 -1.62 4.77
C LEU A 22 19.18 -2.41 3.54
N PRO A 23 18.72 -3.68 3.66
CA PRO A 23 18.11 -4.40 2.55
C PRO A 23 16.94 -3.63 1.92
N THR A 24 16.08 -3.06 2.73
CA THR A 24 14.91 -2.30 2.24
C THR A 24 15.31 -1.06 1.46
N LEU A 25 16.25 -0.28 1.97
CA LEU A 25 16.77 0.90 1.28
C LEU A 25 17.43 0.51 -0.05
N ALA A 26 18.23 -0.56 -0.05
CA ALA A 26 18.87 -1.04 -1.27
C ALA A 26 17.88 -1.52 -2.33
N VAL A 27 16.81 -2.21 -1.92
CA VAL A 27 15.73 -2.62 -2.82
C VAL A 27 14.99 -1.40 -3.37
N LEU A 28 14.67 -0.43 -2.53
CA LEU A 28 13.99 0.80 -2.95
C LEU A 28 14.86 1.58 -3.95
N VAL A 29 16.16 1.71 -3.68
CA VAL A 29 17.11 2.35 -4.60
C VAL A 29 17.24 1.57 -5.90
N ALA A 30 17.34 0.24 -5.85
CA ALA A 30 17.41 -0.59 -7.06
C ALA A 30 16.12 -0.45 -7.89
N THR A 31 14.95 -0.46 -7.25
CA THR A 31 13.66 -0.31 -7.94
C THR A 31 13.53 1.08 -8.57
N THR A 32 13.89 2.14 -7.85
CA THR A 32 13.84 3.52 -8.38
C THR A 32 14.87 3.74 -9.50
N ALA A 33 16.06 3.21 -9.36
CA ALA A 33 17.13 3.33 -10.37
C ALA A 33 16.79 2.57 -11.66
N THR A 34 16.05 1.46 -11.58
CA THR A 34 15.62 0.68 -12.75
C THR A 34 14.31 1.20 -13.35
N PHE A 35 13.59 2.06 -12.64
CA PHE A 35 12.37 2.68 -13.14
C PHE A 35 12.68 3.62 -14.30
N GLY A 36 12.05 3.38 -15.46
CA GLY A 36 12.30 4.17 -16.69
C GLY A 36 13.51 3.73 -17.52
N LEU A 37 14.27 2.72 -17.10
CA LEU A 37 15.32 2.15 -17.93
C LEU A 37 14.74 1.35 -19.11
N ARG A 38 15.51 1.27 -20.19
CA ARG A 38 15.17 0.40 -21.34
C ARG A 38 15.09 -1.07 -20.88
N PRO A 39 14.15 -1.87 -21.43
CA PRO A 39 13.94 -3.27 -21.01
C PRO A 39 15.22 -4.10 -20.93
N ALA A 40 16.07 -3.99 -21.95
CA ALA A 40 17.34 -4.73 -22.01
C ALA A 40 18.28 -4.37 -20.85
N LEU A 41 18.30 -3.10 -20.42
CA LEU A 41 19.17 -2.65 -19.34
C LEU A 41 18.66 -3.12 -17.97
N SER A 42 17.35 -3.11 -17.75
CA SER A 42 16.76 -3.63 -16.50
C SER A 42 16.93 -5.15 -16.37
N VAL A 43 16.84 -5.90 -17.46
CA VAL A 43 17.20 -7.33 -17.49
C VAL A 43 18.68 -7.53 -17.16
N ALA A 44 19.58 -6.77 -17.78
CA ALA A 44 21.01 -6.87 -17.50
C ALA A 44 21.33 -6.60 -16.03
N VAL A 45 20.73 -5.56 -15.43
CA VAL A 45 20.87 -5.23 -14.00
C VAL A 45 20.39 -6.41 -13.14
N SER A 46 19.25 -7.01 -13.49
CA SER A 46 18.70 -8.16 -12.73
C SER A 46 19.65 -9.35 -12.78
N VAL A 47 20.19 -9.68 -13.96
CA VAL A 47 21.14 -10.79 -14.14
C VAL A 47 22.42 -10.55 -13.32
N VAL A 48 22.95 -9.33 -13.34
CA VAL A 48 24.14 -8.97 -12.54
C VAL A 48 23.86 -9.11 -11.04
N LEU A 49 22.71 -8.66 -10.56
CA LEU A 49 22.34 -8.77 -9.15
C LEU A 49 22.14 -10.24 -8.74
N VAL A 50 21.51 -11.07 -9.59
CA VAL A 50 21.38 -12.53 -9.34
C VAL A 50 22.77 -13.17 -9.28
N GLY A 51 23.64 -12.87 -10.24
CA GLY A 51 25.01 -13.39 -10.25
C GLY A 51 25.78 -13.02 -8.97
N ALA A 52 25.70 -11.76 -8.56
CA ALA A 52 26.32 -11.28 -7.32
C ALA A 52 25.71 -11.96 -6.07
N ALA A 53 24.39 -12.20 -6.05
CA ALA A 53 23.74 -12.92 -4.97
C ALA A 53 24.19 -14.37 -4.85
N VAL A 54 24.32 -15.06 -6.00
CA VAL A 54 24.83 -16.44 -6.05
C VAL A 54 26.28 -16.49 -5.54
N VAL A 55 27.13 -15.60 -6.03
CA VAL A 55 28.54 -15.52 -5.56
C VAL A 55 28.61 -15.24 -4.06
N ALA A 56 27.84 -14.29 -3.55
CA ALA A 56 27.80 -13.97 -2.12
C ALA A 56 27.32 -15.18 -1.29
N THR A 57 26.30 -15.91 -1.76
CA THR A 57 25.78 -17.10 -1.10
C THR A 57 26.80 -18.23 -1.07
N VAL A 58 27.40 -18.54 -2.24
CA VAL A 58 28.45 -19.57 -2.34
C VAL A 58 29.63 -19.23 -1.45
N TRP A 59 30.06 -17.99 -1.46
CA TRP A 59 31.15 -17.52 -0.60
C TRP A 59 30.81 -17.62 0.90
N ALA A 60 29.55 -17.32 1.29
CA ALA A 60 29.04 -17.52 2.65
C ALA A 60 29.13 -18.99 3.09
N LEU A 61 28.78 -19.90 2.18
CA LEU A 61 28.72 -21.34 2.48
C LEU A 61 30.13 -21.97 2.50
N VAL A 62 31.03 -21.56 1.59
CA VAL A 62 32.31 -22.24 1.36
C VAL A 62 33.50 -21.51 2.02
N GLY A 63 33.49 -20.19 2.03
CA GLY A 63 34.66 -19.35 2.36
C GLY A 63 34.61 -18.60 3.69
N GLY A 64 33.43 -18.40 4.25
CA GLY A 64 33.21 -17.48 5.41
C GLY A 64 33.95 -17.85 6.71
N THR A 65 34.51 -19.04 6.81
CA THR A 65 35.26 -19.49 8.01
C THR A 65 36.75 -19.13 7.96
N ARG A 66 37.31 -18.83 6.78
CA ARG A 66 38.78 -18.60 6.59
C ARG A 66 39.18 -17.13 6.60
N ILE A 67 38.27 -16.19 6.38
CA ILE A 67 38.60 -14.76 6.12
C ILE A 67 37.99 -13.81 7.17
N GLY A 68 37.40 -14.31 8.27
CA GLY A 68 36.90 -13.46 9.35
C GLY A 68 35.72 -12.57 9.00
N VAL A 69 35.04 -12.81 7.86
CA VAL A 69 33.84 -12.06 7.47
C VAL A 69 32.64 -12.54 8.29
N ASP A 70 31.91 -11.61 8.88
CA ASP A 70 30.72 -11.90 9.68
C ASP A 70 29.64 -12.55 8.79
N ARG A 71 29.27 -13.78 9.12
CA ARG A 71 28.20 -14.53 8.42
C ARG A 71 26.88 -13.76 8.39
N THR A 72 26.63 -12.91 9.38
CA THR A 72 25.42 -12.07 9.44
C THR A 72 25.45 -10.99 8.36
N ALA A 73 26.60 -10.34 8.17
CA ALA A 73 26.78 -9.33 7.13
C ALA A 73 26.64 -9.92 5.73
N LEU A 74 27.18 -11.13 5.52
CA LEU A 74 27.09 -11.83 4.24
C LEU A 74 25.66 -12.30 3.95
N GLY A 75 24.94 -12.79 4.97
CA GLY A 75 23.51 -13.10 4.85
C GLY A 75 22.65 -11.89 4.50
N MET A 76 22.94 -10.73 5.11
CA MET A 76 22.27 -9.48 4.76
C MET A 76 22.56 -9.06 3.31
N LEU A 77 23.81 -9.14 2.87
CA LEU A 77 24.19 -8.82 1.49
C LEU A 77 23.46 -9.73 0.49
N THR A 78 23.36 -11.02 0.78
CA THR A 78 22.61 -11.97 -0.04
C THR A 78 21.13 -11.57 -0.14
N VAL A 79 20.48 -11.23 0.98
CA VAL A 79 19.07 -10.77 0.99
C VAL A 79 18.91 -9.49 0.17
N ILE A 80 19.82 -8.53 0.30
CA ILE A 80 19.82 -7.29 -0.49
C ILE A 80 19.88 -7.60 -1.99
N LEU A 81 20.83 -8.43 -2.39
CA LEU A 81 21.07 -8.75 -3.80
C LEU A 81 19.92 -9.56 -4.40
N VAL A 82 19.40 -10.56 -3.69
CA VAL A 82 18.27 -11.37 -4.15
C VAL A 82 17.01 -10.52 -4.30
N THR A 83 16.65 -9.74 -3.27
CA THR A 83 15.45 -8.90 -3.32
C THR A 83 15.57 -7.79 -4.37
N GLY A 84 16.74 -7.19 -4.52
CA GLY A 84 17.03 -6.22 -5.58
C GLY A 84 16.93 -6.83 -6.97
N ALA A 85 17.46 -8.04 -7.16
CA ALA A 85 17.37 -8.77 -8.42
C ALA A 85 15.93 -9.12 -8.79
N VAL A 86 15.14 -9.60 -7.83
CA VAL A 86 13.73 -9.94 -8.07
C VAL A 86 12.93 -8.67 -8.38
N ALA A 87 13.17 -7.56 -7.66
CA ALA A 87 12.50 -6.28 -7.93
C ALA A 87 12.86 -5.74 -9.33
N ALA A 88 14.13 -5.76 -9.71
CA ALA A 88 14.57 -5.35 -11.05
C ALA A 88 14.02 -6.27 -12.14
N GLY A 89 13.94 -7.59 -11.89
CA GLY A 89 13.36 -8.57 -12.79
C GLY A 89 11.87 -8.40 -13.00
N SER A 90 11.12 -8.14 -11.93
CA SER A 90 9.69 -7.86 -12.02
C SER A 90 9.41 -6.58 -12.80
N GLN A 91 10.23 -5.53 -12.61
CA GLN A 91 10.16 -4.31 -13.39
C GLN A 91 10.49 -4.55 -14.87
N ALA A 92 11.54 -5.32 -15.16
CA ALA A 92 11.90 -5.65 -16.53
C ALA A 92 10.79 -6.45 -17.24
N ALA A 93 10.21 -7.43 -16.56
CA ALA A 93 9.10 -8.22 -17.09
C ALA A 93 7.86 -7.32 -17.38
N ARG A 94 7.55 -6.37 -16.48
CA ARG A 94 6.47 -5.40 -16.69
C ARG A 94 6.73 -4.50 -17.89
N VAL A 95 7.92 -3.91 -17.99
CA VAL A 95 8.28 -3.03 -19.11
C VAL A 95 8.25 -3.81 -20.43
N HIS A 96 8.71 -5.07 -20.43
CA HIS A 96 8.65 -5.93 -21.60
C HIS A 96 7.20 -6.25 -21.99
N ALA A 97 6.34 -6.59 -21.02
CA ALA A 97 4.92 -6.84 -21.26
C ALA A 97 4.21 -5.60 -21.82
N VAL A 98 4.51 -4.42 -21.28
CA VAL A 98 3.99 -3.14 -21.81
C VAL A 98 4.47 -2.87 -23.22
N ALA A 99 5.76 -3.07 -23.51
CA ALA A 99 6.32 -2.83 -24.84
C ALA A 99 5.81 -3.83 -25.90
N ALA A 100 5.49 -5.05 -25.49
CA ALA A 100 4.92 -6.08 -26.37
C ALA A 100 3.41 -5.88 -26.61
N HIS A 101 2.74 -5.03 -25.81
CA HIS A 101 1.31 -4.80 -25.94
C HIS A 101 0.99 -3.88 -27.12
N PRO A 102 -0.11 -4.13 -27.88
CA PRO A 102 -0.46 -3.33 -29.06
C PRO A 102 -0.89 -1.89 -28.73
N LEU A 103 -1.50 -1.65 -27.56
CA LEU A 103 -2.06 -0.34 -27.19
C LEU A 103 -1.05 0.81 -27.14
N PRO A 104 0.19 0.68 -26.63
CA PRO A 104 1.16 1.77 -26.70
C PRO A 104 1.49 2.22 -28.15
N ALA A 105 1.44 1.32 -29.12
CA ALA A 105 1.61 1.66 -30.52
C ALA A 105 0.40 2.37 -31.14
N MET A 106 -0.75 2.35 -30.47
CA MET A 106 -2.00 2.99 -30.91
C MET A 106 -2.26 4.35 -30.27
N VAL A 107 -1.26 4.98 -29.65
CA VAL A 107 -1.40 6.32 -29.06
C VAL A 107 -1.92 7.29 -30.14
N GLY A 108 -2.94 8.09 -29.79
CA GLY A 108 -3.64 8.99 -30.69
C GLY A 108 -4.75 8.33 -31.55
N GLN A 109 -4.85 7.01 -31.55
CA GLN A 109 -5.85 6.28 -32.34
C GLN A 109 -7.09 5.93 -31.51
N ARG A 110 -8.16 5.56 -32.24
CA ARG A 110 -9.40 5.02 -31.67
C ARG A 110 -9.45 3.52 -31.91
N THR A 111 -9.80 2.77 -30.88
CA THR A 111 -9.86 1.30 -30.98
C THR A 111 -11.00 0.77 -30.12
N GLY A 112 -11.47 -0.45 -30.43
CA GLY A 112 -12.34 -1.21 -29.53
C GLY A 112 -11.50 -1.86 -28.45
N VAL A 113 -12.03 -1.95 -27.23
CA VAL A 113 -11.44 -2.73 -26.15
C VAL A 113 -12.50 -3.59 -25.47
N GLU A 114 -12.08 -4.78 -25.09
CA GLU A 114 -12.81 -5.64 -24.15
C GLU A 114 -11.93 -5.82 -22.93
N GLY A 115 -12.54 -5.77 -21.76
CA GLY A 115 -11.78 -5.88 -20.53
C GLY A 115 -12.64 -6.04 -19.30
N VAL A 116 -11.99 -6.23 -18.17
CA VAL A 116 -12.61 -6.42 -16.86
C VAL A 116 -12.29 -5.23 -15.96
N VAL A 117 -13.31 -4.68 -15.34
CA VAL A 117 -13.16 -3.65 -14.30
C VAL A 117 -12.40 -4.27 -13.10
N THR A 118 -11.27 -3.72 -12.71
CA THR A 118 -10.41 -4.28 -11.65
C THR A 118 -10.56 -3.59 -10.30
N GLY A 119 -11.18 -2.42 -10.26
CA GLY A 119 -11.36 -1.66 -9.03
C GLY A 119 -12.57 -0.74 -9.09
N PHE A 120 -12.82 -0.02 -8.01
CA PHE A 120 -13.90 0.96 -7.95
C PHE A 120 -13.53 2.25 -8.70
N ASP A 121 -14.54 2.87 -9.28
CA ASP A 121 -14.38 4.14 -9.97
C ASP A 121 -14.07 5.29 -9.00
N ARG A 122 -13.34 6.28 -9.51
CA ARG A 122 -12.96 7.50 -8.78
C ARG A 122 -13.38 8.74 -9.56
N PRO A 123 -13.99 9.72 -8.92
CA PRO A 123 -14.38 10.94 -9.61
C PRO A 123 -13.17 11.77 -10.05
N LEU A 124 -13.25 12.29 -11.29
CA LEU A 124 -12.25 13.20 -11.84
C LEU A 124 -12.61 14.66 -11.53
N ARG A 125 -11.58 15.52 -11.48
CA ARG A 125 -11.75 16.97 -11.31
C ARG A 125 -12.50 17.62 -12.47
N SER A 126 -12.25 17.16 -13.67
CA SER A 126 -12.86 17.66 -14.91
C SER A 126 -14.30 17.16 -15.13
N GLY A 127 -14.87 16.48 -14.14
CA GLY A 127 -16.11 15.70 -14.31
C GLY A 127 -15.82 14.32 -14.90
N GLY A 128 -16.77 13.38 -14.67
CA GLY A 128 -16.59 11.98 -15.04
C GLY A 128 -15.85 11.17 -13.99
N VAL A 129 -15.34 10.01 -14.41
CA VAL A 129 -14.73 9.01 -13.52
C VAL A 129 -13.46 8.40 -14.13
N MET A 130 -12.59 7.98 -13.27
CA MET A 130 -11.43 7.14 -13.55
C MET A 130 -11.78 5.71 -13.14
N VAL A 131 -11.73 4.79 -14.09
CA VAL A 131 -12.06 3.37 -13.88
C VAL A 131 -10.82 2.52 -14.12
N PRO A 132 -10.33 1.78 -13.11
CA PRO A 132 -9.29 0.78 -13.33
C PRO A 132 -9.86 -0.38 -14.15
N ILE A 133 -9.19 -0.74 -15.24
CA ILE A 133 -9.61 -1.80 -16.15
C ILE A 133 -8.42 -2.66 -16.56
N ARG A 134 -8.62 -3.97 -16.60
CA ARG A 134 -7.71 -4.87 -17.28
C ARG A 134 -8.24 -5.07 -18.69
N VAL A 135 -7.51 -4.59 -19.68
CA VAL A 135 -7.82 -4.82 -21.08
C VAL A 135 -7.39 -6.25 -21.42
N GLU A 136 -8.30 -7.06 -21.92
CA GLU A 136 -8.04 -8.44 -22.35
C GLU A 136 -7.90 -8.52 -23.88
N VAL A 137 -8.65 -7.69 -24.59
CA VAL A 137 -8.63 -7.63 -26.05
C VAL A 137 -8.56 -6.17 -26.49
N ALA A 138 -7.65 -5.88 -27.41
CA ALA A 138 -7.52 -4.58 -28.05
C ALA A 138 -7.67 -4.74 -29.57
N GLY A 139 -8.45 -3.88 -30.22
CA GLY A 139 -8.75 -3.95 -31.63
C GLY A 139 -10.23 -4.18 -31.91
N SER A 140 -10.59 -4.28 -33.17
CA SER A 140 -11.95 -4.52 -33.61
C SER A 140 -11.97 -5.55 -34.75
N GLY A 141 -12.87 -6.53 -34.66
CA GLY A 141 -13.06 -7.54 -35.70
C GLY A 141 -11.83 -8.42 -35.93
N LYS A 142 -11.36 -8.53 -37.18
CA LYS A 142 -10.24 -9.40 -37.56
C LYS A 142 -8.86 -8.92 -37.01
N ASN A 143 -8.77 -7.68 -36.53
CA ASN A 143 -7.56 -7.09 -35.97
C ASN A 143 -7.57 -7.07 -34.43
N ALA A 144 -8.46 -7.83 -33.81
CA ALA A 144 -8.49 -7.99 -32.36
C ALA A 144 -7.26 -8.82 -31.92
N THR A 145 -6.50 -8.28 -30.99
CA THR A 145 -5.32 -8.93 -30.41
C THR A 145 -5.58 -9.16 -28.93
N GLU A 146 -5.38 -10.38 -28.49
CA GLU A 146 -5.43 -10.70 -27.04
C GLU A 146 -4.21 -10.07 -26.38
N ALA A 147 -4.48 -9.38 -25.27
CA ALA A 147 -3.45 -8.72 -24.53
C ALA A 147 -3.96 -8.37 -23.13
N GLU A 148 -3.33 -8.88 -22.10
CA GLU A 148 -3.67 -8.56 -20.71
C GLU A 148 -2.82 -7.41 -20.17
N LEU A 149 -3.44 -6.26 -19.93
CA LEU A 149 -2.77 -5.11 -19.36
C LEU A 149 -3.70 -4.32 -18.43
N ASP A 150 -3.26 -4.09 -17.20
CA ASP A 150 -3.96 -3.23 -16.27
C ASP A 150 -3.74 -1.76 -16.66
N MET A 151 -4.83 -1.05 -16.91
CA MET A 151 -4.84 0.32 -17.40
C MET A 151 -5.84 1.18 -16.66
N VAL A 152 -5.74 2.49 -16.89
CA VAL A 152 -6.69 3.48 -16.38
C VAL A 152 -7.55 3.97 -17.52
N LEU A 153 -8.87 3.92 -17.34
CA LEU A 153 -9.86 4.43 -18.27
C LEU A 153 -10.47 5.72 -17.71
N LEU A 154 -10.33 6.82 -18.43
CA LEU A 154 -11.04 8.07 -18.17
C LEU A 154 -12.38 8.03 -18.86
N ALA A 155 -13.47 8.17 -18.13
CA ALA A 155 -14.82 7.97 -18.64
C ALA A 155 -15.81 9.01 -18.12
N ARG A 156 -16.97 9.08 -18.73
CA ARG A 156 -18.10 9.89 -18.28
C ARG A 156 -18.96 9.13 -17.27
N ASP A 157 -19.97 9.78 -16.74
CA ASP A 157 -20.83 9.28 -15.66
C ASP A 157 -21.50 7.91 -15.95
N GLY A 158 -21.74 7.55 -17.20
CA GLY A 158 -22.28 6.23 -17.57
C GLY A 158 -21.38 5.03 -17.17
N TRP A 159 -20.16 5.29 -16.75
CA TRP A 159 -19.21 4.29 -16.22
C TRP A 159 -19.16 4.23 -14.70
N ARG A 160 -19.98 5.03 -14.01
CA ARG A 160 -20.02 5.03 -12.54
C ARG A 160 -20.65 3.77 -11.98
N GLY A 161 -20.14 3.33 -10.83
CA GLY A 161 -20.73 2.26 -10.03
C GLY A 161 -20.63 0.87 -10.63
N LEU A 162 -19.80 0.66 -11.65
CA LEU A 162 -19.52 -0.68 -12.17
C LEU A 162 -18.72 -1.48 -11.13
N PRO A 163 -19.25 -2.62 -10.66
CA PRO A 163 -18.53 -3.45 -9.70
C PRO A 163 -17.24 -4.03 -10.31
N PRO A 164 -16.19 -4.22 -9.50
CA PRO A 164 -15.01 -4.98 -9.91
C PRO A 164 -15.42 -6.39 -10.41
N GLY A 165 -14.76 -6.88 -11.46
CA GLY A 165 -15.11 -8.14 -12.12
C GLY A 165 -16.18 -8.01 -13.22
N THR A 166 -16.74 -6.82 -13.43
CA THR A 166 -17.66 -6.57 -14.56
C THR A 166 -16.88 -6.59 -15.87
N ARG A 167 -17.31 -7.43 -16.82
CA ARG A 167 -16.77 -7.46 -18.18
C ARG A 167 -17.46 -6.44 -19.07
N VAL A 168 -16.67 -5.61 -19.72
CA VAL A 168 -17.16 -4.50 -20.53
C VAL A 168 -16.49 -4.47 -21.89
N GLN A 169 -17.26 -4.00 -22.87
CA GLN A 169 -16.79 -3.67 -24.22
C GLN A 169 -17.05 -2.19 -24.48
N ALA A 170 -16.06 -1.46 -25.02
CA ALA A 170 -16.23 -0.06 -25.36
C ALA A 170 -15.26 0.38 -26.46
N SER A 171 -15.62 1.47 -27.14
CA SER A 171 -14.67 2.21 -27.98
C SER A 171 -13.91 3.21 -27.15
N VAL A 172 -12.60 3.25 -27.31
CA VAL A 172 -11.69 4.11 -26.55
C VAL A 172 -10.76 4.86 -27.49
N SER A 173 -10.24 5.99 -27.01
CA SER A 173 -9.06 6.66 -27.59
C SER A 173 -7.88 6.41 -26.67
N VAL A 174 -6.76 6.01 -27.25
CA VAL A 174 -5.51 5.80 -26.51
C VAL A 174 -4.80 7.14 -26.40
N LEU A 175 -4.59 7.60 -25.17
CA LEU A 175 -3.90 8.86 -24.86
C LEU A 175 -2.45 8.59 -24.50
N GLU A 176 -1.62 9.62 -24.65
CA GLU A 176 -0.24 9.57 -24.12
C GLU A 176 -0.22 9.31 -22.62
N PRO A 177 0.83 8.62 -22.13
CA PRO A 177 1.01 8.42 -20.70
C PRO A 177 1.19 9.76 -19.98
N MET A 178 0.70 9.86 -18.74
CA MET A 178 0.81 11.10 -17.94
C MET A 178 2.25 11.41 -17.54
N THR A 179 3.08 10.39 -17.42
CA THR A 179 4.50 10.48 -17.06
C THR A 179 5.31 9.59 -17.99
N ALA A 180 6.51 10.00 -18.35
CA ALA A 180 7.40 9.17 -19.15
C ALA A 180 7.67 7.83 -18.46
N GLY A 181 7.41 6.73 -19.17
CA GLY A 181 7.54 5.36 -18.63
C GLY A 181 6.27 4.77 -18.01
N ASP A 182 5.20 5.56 -17.89
CA ASP A 182 3.88 5.05 -17.48
C ASP A 182 3.13 4.40 -18.66
N LEU A 183 2.06 3.71 -18.32
CA LEU A 183 1.12 3.17 -19.30
C LEU A 183 0.31 4.27 -19.98
N PRO A 184 -0.06 4.09 -21.27
CA PRO A 184 -1.03 4.95 -21.91
C PRO A 184 -2.34 4.96 -21.11
N VAL A 185 -3.05 6.07 -21.19
CA VAL A 185 -4.34 6.23 -20.56
C VAL A 185 -5.43 6.07 -21.60
N LEU A 186 -6.47 5.32 -21.29
CA LEU A 186 -7.63 5.17 -22.17
C LEU A 186 -8.66 6.24 -21.87
N ARG A 187 -9.29 6.79 -22.92
CA ARG A 187 -10.47 7.64 -22.80
C ARG A 187 -11.66 6.94 -23.45
N ALA A 188 -12.70 6.66 -22.68
CA ALA A 188 -13.94 6.10 -23.20
C ALA A 188 -14.63 7.08 -24.16
N LEU A 189 -14.99 6.62 -25.35
CA LEU A 189 -15.74 7.36 -26.36
C LEU A 189 -17.23 6.96 -26.31
N THR A 190 -17.53 5.75 -25.86
CA THR A 190 -18.90 5.22 -25.75
C THR A 190 -19.20 4.83 -24.31
N PRO A 191 -20.48 4.77 -23.92
CA PRO A 191 -20.88 4.09 -22.70
C PRO A 191 -20.41 2.63 -22.68
N PRO A 192 -20.25 2.01 -21.49
CA PRO A 192 -19.85 0.62 -21.38
C PRO A 192 -20.98 -0.30 -21.87
N LYS A 193 -20.67 -1.24 -22.74
CA LYS A 193 -21.54 -2.38 -23.02
C LYS A 193 -21.11 -3.51 -22.08
N VAL A 194 -21.93 -3.80 -21.09
CA VAL A 194 -21.67 -4.93 -20.17
C VAL A 194 -21.89 -6.24 -20.95
N ILE A 195 -20.83 -7.04 -21.04
CA ILE A 195 -20.82 -8.34 -21.74
C ILE A 195 -20.68 -9.52 -20.77
N GLY A 196 -20.39 -9.23 -19.49
CA GLY A 196 -20.33 -10.23 -18.43
C GLY A 196 -20.52 -9.60 -17.05
N GLU A 197 -21.28 -10.28 -16.21
CA GLU A 197 -21.56 -9.82 -14.86
C GLU A 197 -20.42 -10.16 -13.91
N PRO A 198 -20.20 -9.35 -12.85
CA PRO A 198 -19.18 -9.62 -11.84
C PRO A 198 -19.52 -10.88 -11.04
N GLY A 199 -18.49 -11.62 -10.64
CA GLY A 199 -18.62 -12.72 -9.70
C GLY A 199 -18.93 -12.23 -8.27
N LEU A 200 -19.04 -13.18 -7.33
CA LEU A 200 -19.30 -12.86 -5.91
C LEU A 200 -18.25 -11.93 -5.32
N SER A 201 -16.99 -12.07 -5.71
CA SER A 201 -15.86 -11.23 -5.25
C SER A 201 -16.03 -9.74 -5.62
N GLY A 202 -16.77 -9.44 -6.68
CA GLY A 202 -17.08 -8.05 -7.05
C GLY A 202 -18.45 -7.58 -6.53
N ARG A 203 -19.45 -8.45 -6.55
CA ARG A 203 -20.83 -8.11 -6.11
C ARG A 203 -20.92 -7.83 -4.61
N LEU A 204 -20.27 -8.66 -3.77
CA LEU A 204 -20.34 -8.50 -2.31
C LEU A 204 -19.75 -7.15 -1.84
N PRO A 205 -18.51 -6.76 -2.23
CA PRO A 205 -17.97 -5.46 -1.86
C PRO A 205 -18.80 -4.29 -2.37
N ALA A 206 -19.28 -4.36 -3.63
CA ALA A 206 -20.13 -3.32 -4.20
C ALA A 206 -21.45 -3.18 -3.44
N GLY A 207 -22.08 -4.30 -3.06
CA GLY A 207 -23.30 -4.31 -2.24
C GLY A 207 -23.08 -3.71 -0.85
N VAL A 208 -21.95 -4.00 -0.20
CA VAL A 208 -21.60 -3.39 1.10
C VAL A 208 -21.43 -1.88 0.96
N ARG A 209 -20.72 -1.40 -0.07
CA ARG A 209 -20.52 0.04 -0.32
C ARG A 209 -21.85 0.74 -0.58
N GLU A 210 -22.70 0.17 -1.42
CA GLU A 210 -24.03 0.74 -1.70
C GLU A 210 -24.89 0.80 -0.44
N ARG A 211 -24.94 -0.27 0.33
CA ARG A 211 -25.68 -0.29 1.60
C ARG A 211 -25.16 0.76 2.58
N PHE A 212 -23.83 0.95 2.62
CA PHE A 212 -23.24 1.97 3.47
C PHE A 212 -23.61 3.40 3.04
N ARG A 213 -23.65 3.66 1.69
CA ARG A 213 -24.16 4.94 1.15
C ARG A 213 -25.61 5.18 1.53
N GLU A 214 -26.49 4.19 1.36
CA GLU A 214 -27.90 4.28 1.71
C GLU A 214 -28.10 4.62 3.21
N VAL A 215 -27.39 3.89 4.11
CA VAL A 215 -27.48 4.14 5.53
C VAL A 215 -26.96 5.54 5.89
N SER A 216 -25.85 5.95 5.28
CA SER A 216 -25.30 7.30 5.47
C SER A 216 -26.28 8.38 5.01
N ALA A 217 -26.95 8.18 3.87
CA ALA A 217 -27.94 9.12 3.34
C ALA A 217 -29.20 9.22 4.22
N ARG A 218 -29.56 8.14 4.93
CA ARG A 218 -30.71 8.15 5.86
C ARG A 218 -30.35 8.80 7.22
N ALA A 219 -29.11 8.58 7.67
CA ALA A 219 -28.67 9.00 9.00
C ALA A 219 -28.09 10.41 9.06
N LEU A 220 -27.52 10.90 7.95
CA LEU A 220 -26.76 12.15 7.87
C LEU A 220 -27.46 13.16 6.94
N ARG A 221 -27.00 14.43 6.99
CA ARG A 221 -27.49 15.52 6.14
C ARG A 221 -26.33 16.36 5.62
N GLY A 222 -26.56 17.07 4.50
CA GLY A 222 -25.57 17.94 3.89
C GLY A 222 -24.33 17.18 3.41
N GLU A 223 -23.17 17.79 3.49
CA GLU A 223 -21.90 17.24 3.00
C GLU A 223 -21.45 15.96 3.71
N SER A 224 -21.92 15.73 4.96
CA SER A 224 -21.58 14.54 5.74
C SER A 224 -22.04 13.23 5.09
N VAL A 225 -23.08 13.28 4.26
CA VAL A 225 -23.60 12.11 3.51
C VAL A 225 -22.53 11.54 2.57
N GLY A 226 -21.80 12.40 1.88
CA GLY A 226 -20.71 11.99 0.97
C GLY A 226 -19.38 11.79 1.69
N LEU A 227 -19.09 12.60 2.73
CA LEU A 227 -17.83 12.54 3.46
C LEU A 227 -17.65 11.24 4.25
N LEU A 228 -18.71 10.73 4.89
CA LEU A 228 -18.59 9.52 5.69
C LEU A 228 -18.18 8.28 4.83
N PRO A 229 -18.82 7.99 3.69
CA PRO A 229 -18.35 6.93 2.80
C PRO A 229 -16.92 7.16 2.26
N SER A 230 -16.57 8.42 1.99
CA SER A 230 -15.22 8.78 1.54
C SER A 230 -14.16 8.43 2.61
N PHE A 231 -14.36 8.84 3.85
CA PHE A 231 -13.41 8.59 4.93
C PHE A 231 -13.32 7.11 5.31
N VAL A 232 -14.42 6.38 5.29
CA VAL A 232 -14.45 4.98 5.75
C VAL A 232 -14.06 4.01 4.66
N LEU A 233 -14.58 4.19 3.44
CA LEU A 233 -14.48 3.26 2.33
C LEU A 233 -13.67 3.80 1.13
N GLY A 234 -13.20 5.04 1.17
CA GLY A 234 -12.58 5.69 0.03
C GLY A 234 -13.55 5.98 -1.11
N ASP A 235 -14.82 6.06 -0.80
CA ASP A 235 -15.87 6.29 -1.77
C ASP A 235 -16.16 7.79 -1.92
N GLU A 236 -15.42 8.43 -2.81
CA GLU A 236 -15.53 9.87 -3.07
C GLU A 236 -16.72 10.23 -3.98
N GLY A 237 -17.51 9.25 -4.44
CA GLY A 237 -18.61 9.47 -5.38
C GLY A 237 -19.66 10.47 -4.91
N GLY A 238 -19.90 10.51 -3.59
CA GLY A 238 -20.86 11.42 -2.95
C GLY A 238 -20.28 12.77 -2.47
N VAL A 239 -18.98 13.00 -2.58
CA VAL A 239 -18.34 14.26 -2.14
C VAL A 239 -18.50 15.32 -3.22
N SER A 240 -19.00 16.51 -2.87
CA SER A 240 -19.15 17.61 -3.81
C SER A 240 -17.78 18.14 -4.30
N THR A 241 -17.74 18.72 -5.51
CA THR A 241 -16.51 19.34 -6.04
C THR A 241 -16.04 20.47 -5.13
N ARG A 242 -16.96 21.26 -4.60
CA ARG A 242 -16.67 22.34 -3.66
C ARG A 242 -15.95 21.82 -2.42
N THR A 243 -16.48 20.80 -1.78
CA THR A 243 -15.87 20.19 -0.58
C THR A 243 -14.50 19.58 -0.88
N ARG A 244 -14.31 18.95 -2.03
CA ARG A 244 -12.98 18.47 -2.45
C ARG A 244 -11.97 19.62 -2.62
N ASP A 245 -12.40 20.75 -3.19
CA ASP A 245 -11.52 21.90 -3.38
C ASP A 245 -11.20 22.60 -2.04
N GLU A 246 -12.15 22.67 -1.12
CA GLU A 246 -11.95 23.16 0.25
C GLU A 246 -10.95 22.27 1.02
N PHE A 247 -11.10 20.94 0.95
CA PHE A 247 -10.14 19.98 1.56
C PHE A 247 -8.73 20.14 0.96
N ARG A 248 -8.65 20.39 -0.33
CA ARG A 248 -7.36 20.62 -1.01
C ARG A 248 -6.72 21.93 -0.60
N ALA A 249 -7.48 23.02 -0.57
CA ALA A 249 -7.01 24.32 -0.14
C ALA A 249 -6.52 24.30 1.31
N ALA A 250 -7.16 23.50 2.17
CA ALA A 250 -6.75 23.26 3.54
C ALA A 250 -5.58 22.27 3.70
N GLY A 251 -5.06 21.68 2.62
CA GLY A 251 -4.02 20.62 2.69
C GLY A 251 -4.51 19.28 3.24
N LEU A 252 -5.82 19.10 3.36
CA LEU A 252 -6.46 17.93 3.97
C LEU A 252 -6.89 16.85 2.97
N SER A 253 -6.45 16.94 1.71
CA SER A 253 -6.81 15.96 0.66
C SER A 253 -6.48 14.50 1.06
N HIS A 254 -5.45 14.30 1.88
CA HIS A 254 -5.05 12.99 2.37
C HIS A 254 -6.07 12.37 3.36
N LEU A 255 -6.97 13.16 3.94
CA LEU A 255 -8.03 12.67 4.82
C LEU A 255 -9.23 12.14 4.01
N ALA A 256 -9.46 12.65 2.81
CA ALA A 256 -10.52 12.16 1.92
C ALA A 256 -10.19 10.78 1.34
N ALA A 257 -8.92 10.40 1.29
CA ALA A 257 -8.49 9.05 0.93
C ALA A 257 -8.50 8.14 2.17
N VAL A 258 -8.77 6.84 1.98
CA VAL A 258 -8.71 5.87 3.09
C VAL A 258 -7.30 5.84 3.66
N SER A 259 -7.19 6.09 4.95
CA SER A 259 -5.93 6.08 5.66
C SER A 259 -5.59 4.70 6.23
N GLY A 260 -4.30 4.42 6.43
CA GLY A 260 -3.87 3.22 7.16
C GLY A 260 -4.43 3.12 8.58
N ALA A 261 -4.83 4.25 9.19
CA ALA A 261 -5.49 4.28 10.48
C ALA A 261 -6.83 3.54 10.48
N ASN A 262 -7.61 3.64 9.39
CA ASN A 262 -8.90 2.93 9.28
C ASN A 262 -8.73 1.42 9.38
N THR A 263 -7.71 0.88 8.71
CA THR A 263 -7.34 -0.54 8.82
C THR A 263 -7.02 -0.92 10.28
N THR A 264 -6.27 -0.08 10.98
CA THR A 264 -5.91 -0.30 12.38
C THR A 264 -7.15 -0.26 13.29
N TYR A 265 -8.08 0.67 13.05
CA TYR A 265 -9.33 0.75 13.82
C TYR A 265 -10.21 -0.48 13.61
N VAL A 266 -10.37 -0.94 12.37
CA VAL A 266 -11.17 -2.14 12.07
C VAL A 266 -10.56 -3.37 12.72
N VAL A 267 -9.27 -3.62 12.52
CA VAL A 267 -8.56 -4.77 13.09
C VAL A 267 -8.57 -4.70 14.62
N GLY A 268 -8.30 -3.53 15.18
CA GLY A 268 -8.31 -3.29 16.63
C GLY A 268 -9.68 -3.52 17.25
N ALA A 269 -10.74 -2.99 16.65
CA ALA A 269 -12.11 -3.20 17.10
C ALA A 269 -12.49 -4.68 17.10
N VAL A 270 -12.16 -5.41 16.04
CA VAL A 270 -12.43 -6.85 15.94
C VAL A 270 -11.65 -7.64 17.01
N LEU A 271 -10.37 -7.32 17.22
CA LEU A 271 -9.56 -7.97 18.26
C LEU A 271 -10.11 -7.74 19.65
N LEU A 272 -10.52 -6.49 19.95
CA LEU A 272 -11.11 -6.11 21.25
C LEU A 272 -12.48 -6.76 21.45
N SER A 273 -13.34 -6.74 20.43
CA SER A 273 -14.67 -7.39 20.51
C SER A 273 -14.56 -8.90 20.70
N ALA A 274 -13.68 -9.56 19.94
CA ALA A 274 -13.44 -10.98 20.10
C ALA A 274 -12.84 -11.32 21.48
N ALA A 275 -12.02 -10.42 22.04
CA ALA A 275 -11.49 -10.58 23.40
C ALA A 275 -12.59 -10.46 24.45
N ALA A 276 -13.48 -9.46 24.30
CA ALA A 276 -14.61 -9.23 25.20
C ALA A 276 -15.63 -10.41 25.19
N LEU A 277 -15.76 -11.06 24.03
CA LEU A 277 -16.58 -12.27 23.86
C LEU A 277 -15.90 -13.56 24.34
N GLY A 278 -14.73 -13.48 24.98
CA GLY A 278 -14.02 -14.65 25.48
C GLY A 278 -13.38 -15.53 24.40
N VAL A 279 -13.31 -15.08 23.14
CA VAL A 279 -12.70 -15.84 22.07
C VAL A 279 -11.22 -16.08 22.37
N GLY A 280 -10.78 -17.32 22.29
CA GLY A 280 -9.38 -17.69 22.53
C GLY A 280 -8.42 -17.00 21.53
N ARG A 281 -7.14 -16.90 21.88
CA ARG A 281 -6.13 -16.16 21.13
C ARG A 281 -6.06 -16.51 19.64
N ARG A 282 -6.11 -17.80 19.28
CA ARG A 282 -6.11 -18.26 17.88
C ARG A 282 -7.34 -17.76 17.13
N GLY A 283 -8.52 -17.86 17.74
CA GLY A 283 -9.77 -17.35 17.18
C GLY A 283 -9.71 -15.85 16.94
N ARG A 284 -9.18 -15.04 17.90
CA ARG A 284 -8.99 -13.59 17.73
C ARG A 284 -8.10 -13.24 16.54
N ILE A 285 -7.01 -13.99 16.34
CA ILE A 285 -6.10 -13.77 15.21
C ILE A 285 -6.80 -14.09 13.88
N VAL A 286 -7.53 -15.21 13.82
CA VAL A 286 -8.26 -15.60 12.61
C VAL A 286 -9.36 -14.59 12.27
N THR A 287 -10.18 -14.20 13.26
CA THR A 287 -11.25 -13.20 13.02
C THR A 287 -10.68 -11.85 12.57
N ALA A 288 -9.56 -11.41 13.15
CA ALA A 288 -8.89 -10.19 12.73
C ALA A 288 -8.29 -10.30 11.31
N ALA A 289 -7.72 -11.43 10.94
CA ALA A 289 -7.22 -11.68 9.59
C ALA A 289 -8.37 -11.69 8.55
N VAL A 290 -9.49 -12.31 8.86
CA VAL A 290 -10.69 -12.31 8.02
C VAL A 290 -11.24 -10.89 7.88
N ALA A 291 -11.34 -10.14 8.98
CA ALA A 291 -11.80 -8.75 8.95
C ALA A 291 -10.87 -7.84 8.12
N LEU A 292 -9.55 -8.06 8.23
CA LEU A 292 -8.57 -7.33 7.42
C LEU A 292 -8.74 -7.62 5.92
N ALA A 293 -8.87 -8.90 5.55
CA ALA A 293 -9.11 -9.31 4.17
C ALA A 293 -10.43 -8.73 3.63
N ALA A 294 -11.51 -8.84 4.40
CA ALA A 294 -12.81 -8.28 4.04
C ALA A 294 -12.75 -6.75 3.87
N PHE A 295 -12.06 -6.04 4.78
CA PHE A 295 -11.88 -4.59 4.68
C PHE A 295 -11.14 -4.19 3.40
N VAL A 296 -10.02 -4.85 3.08
CA VAL A 296 -9.26 -4.61 1.84
C VAL A 296 -10.13 -4.85 0.61
N THR A 297 -10.96 -5.90 0.62
CA THR A 297 -11.84 -6.23 -0.50
C THR A 297 -12.92 -5.16 -0.69
N VAL A 298 -13.50 -4.64 0.40
CA VAL A 298 -14.56 -3.61 0.35
C VAL A 298 -14.00 -2.24 -0.04
N VAL A 299 -12.85 -1.86 0.47
CA VAL A 299 -12.20 -0.56 0.17
C VAL A 299 -11.59 -0.57 -1.23
N GLY A 300 -10.99 -1.67 -1.61
CA GLY A 300 -10.21 -1.83 -2.84
C GLY A 300 -8.68 -1.78 -2.58
N PRO A 301 -7.89 -2.21 -3.57
CA PRO A 301 -6.43 -2.36 -3.44
C PRO A 301 -5.70 -1.02 -3.61
N GLU A 302 -6.02 -0.03 -2.78
CA GLU A 302 -5.29 1.23 -2.76
C GLU A 302 -3.90 1.09 -2.13
N PRO A 303 -2.87 1.82 -2.60
CA PRO A 303 -1.52 1.70 -2.08
C PRO A 303 -1.41 1.90 -0.57
N ALA A 304 -2.18 2.84 0.00
CA ALA A 304 -2.24 3.07 1.44
C ALA A 304 -2.86 1.90 2.21
N VAL A 305 -3.94 1.33 1.65
CA VAL A 305 -4.67 0.19 2.25
C VAL A 305 -3.83 -1.08 2.17
N LEU A 306 -3.22 -1.37 1.02
CA LEU A 306 -2.35 -2.54 0.82
C LEU A 306 -1.16 -2.54 1.78
N ARG A 307 -0.53 -1.38 1.98
CA ARG A 307 0.56 -1.24 2.95
C ARG A 307 0.08 -1.47 4.38
N ALA A 308 -1.02 -0.85 4.79
CA ALA A 308 -1.59 -1.03 6.11
C ALA A 308 -2.03 -2.48 6.35
N ALA A 309 -2.63 -3.10 5.34
CA ALA A 309 -3.02 -4.52 5.38
C ALA A 309 -1.80 -5.44 5.49
N GLY A 310 -0.76 -5.19 4.72
CA GLY A 310 0.48 -5.96 4.78
C GLY A 310 1.16 -5.85 6.14
N THR A 311 1.31 -4.64 6.69
CA THR A 311 1.85 -4.45 8.05
C THR A 311 0.96 -5.07 9.11
N GLY A 312 -0.36 -4.99 8.97
CA GLY A 312 -1.34 -5.65 9.84
C GLY A 312 -1.22 -7.17 9.80
N ALA A 313 -1.11 -7.75 8.61
CA ALA A 313 -0.93 -9.20 8.42
C ALA A 313 0.38 -9.71 9.06
N ILE A 314 1.49 -8.97 8.87
CA ILE A 314 2.76 -9.30 9.54
C ILE A 314 2.62 -9.18 11.06
N GLY A 315 1.92 -8.16 11.56
CA GLY A 315 1.63 -8.00 12.98
C GLY A 315 0.83 -9.18 13.55
N LEU A 316 -0.21 -9.62 12.85
CA LEU A 316 -1.01 -10.79 13.22
C LEU A 316 -0.19 -12.07 13.17
N ALA A 317 0.68 -12.25 12.16
CA ALA A 317 1.59 -13.39 12.08
C ALA A 317 2.61 -13.39 13.23
N ALA A 318 3.19 -12.25 13.59
CA ALA A 318 4.07 -12.11 14.74
C ALA A 318 3.34 -12.44 16.06
N LEU A 319 2.10 -11.98 16.19
CA LEU A 319 1.23 -12.32 17.31
C LEU A 319 0.96 -13.83 17.35
N ALA A 320 0.69 -14.47 16.21
CA ALA A 320 0.51 -15.93 16.11
C ALA A 320 1.77 -16.71 16.53
N ALA A 321 2.93 -16.24 16.12
CA ALA A 321 4.23 -16.85 16.42
C ALA A 321 4.76 -16.56 17.83
N HIS A 322 3.99 -15.92 18.72
CA HIS A 322 4.44 -15.51 20.06
C HIS A 322 5.70 -14.61 20.06
N ARG A 323 5.94 -13.88 18.97
CA ARG A 323 7.07 -12.97 18.86
C ARG A 323 6.64 -11.55 19.26
N THR A 324 7.53 -10.84 19.97
CA THR A 324 7.34 -9.41 20.23
C THR A 324 7.40 -8.66 18.90
N GLY A 325 6.42 -7.81 18.64
CA GLY A 325 6.34 -7.06 17.39
C GLY A 325 7.58 -6.20 17.15
N ARG A 326 8.14 -6.30 15.97
CA ARG A 326 9.26 -5.47 15.46
C ARG A 326 8.73 -4.60 14.33
N PRO A 327 8.15 -3.42 14.63
CA PRO A 327 7.39 -2.65 13.65
C PRO A 327 8.26 -2.18 12.47
N LEU A 328 9.53 -1.87 12.68
CA LEU A 328 10.45 -1.52 11.60
C LEU A 328 10.74 -2.71 10.67
N ALA A 329 10.91 -3.91 11.24
CA ALA A 329 11.11 -5.11 10.42
C ALA A 329 9.85 -5.47 9.62
N ALA A 330 8.66 -5.27 10.19
CA ALA A 330 7.40 -5.46 9.49
C ALA A 330 7.24 -4.43 8.35
N LEU A 331 7.55 -3.16 8.60
CA LEU A 331 7.53 -2.13 7.58
C LEU A 331 8.53 -2.44 6.45
N ALA A 332 9.73 -2.86 6.80
CA ALA A 332 10.76 -3.25 5.85
C ALA A 332 10.32 -4.42 4.97
N ALA A 333 9.74 -5.46 5.56
CA ALA A 333 9.25 -6.62 4.84
C ALA A 333 8.13 -6.25 3.84
N ILE A 334 7.20 -5.34 4.21
CA ILE A 334 6.14 -4.93 3.29
C ILE A 334 6.68 -4.05 2.15
N VAL A 335 7.66 -3.19 2.41
CA VAL A 335 8.31 -2.39 1.36
C VAL A 335 9.00 -3.31 0.36
N MET A 336 9.74 -4.31 0.82
CA MET A 336 10.36 -5.31 -0.05
C MET A 336 9.32 -6.08 -0.87
N LEU A 337 8.25 -6.53 -0.22
CA LEU A 337 7.18 -7.28 -0.88
C LEU A 337 6.49 -6.43 -1.98
N VAL A 338 6.14 -5.19 -1.69
CA VAL A 338 5.50 -4.29 -2.67
C VAL A 338 6.46 -3.96 -3.80
N SER A 339 7.75 -3.75 -3.51
CA SER A 339 8.77 -3.48 -4.55
C SER A 339 8.92 -4.65 -5.54
N VAL A 340 8.66 -5.88 -5.08
CA VAL A 340 8.70 -7.08 -5.92
C VAL A 340 7.41 -7.27 -6.70
N LEU A 341 6.25 -7.13 -6.03
CA LEU A 341 4.95 -7.43 -6.63
C LEU A 341 4.44 -6.30 -7.53
N ASP A 342 4.65 -5.06 -7.13
CA ASP A 342 4.23 -3.86 -7.87
C ASP A 342 5.26 -2.73 -7.73
N PRO A 343 6.33 -2.76 -8.53
CA PRO A 343 7.39 -1.74 -8.51
C PRO A 343 6.88 -0.32 -8.77
N ALA A 344 5.82 -0.16 -9.57
CA ALA A 344 5.25 1.15 -9.86
C ALA A 344 4.60 1.78 -8.62
N THR A 345 3.86 0.99 -7.84
CA THR A 345 3.35 1.45 -6.54
C THR A 345 4.50 1.73 -5.57
N ALA A 346 5.54 0.90 -5.53
CA ALA A 346 6.68 1.07 -4.63
C ALA A 346 7.46 2.37 -4.86
N THR A 347 7.57 2.81 -6.12
CA THR A 347 8.27 4.06 -6.51
C THR A 347 7.35 5.28 -6.47
N GLY A 348 6.04 5.09 -6.33
CA GLY A 348 5.05 6.15 -6.27
C GLY A 348 5.25 7.07 -5.04
N ALA A 349 5.11 8.39 -5.23
CA ALA A 349 5.29 9.38 -4.17
C ALA A 349 4.39 9.11 -2.94
N GLY A 350 3.16 8.65 -3.16
CA GLY A 350 2.23 8.33 -2.07
C GLY A 350 2.71 7.18 -1.19
N PHE A 351 3.30 6.14 -1.78
CA PHE A 351 3.85 5.01 -1.04
C PHE A 351 5.11 5.41 -0.27
N THR A 352 6.07 6.06 -0.94
CA THR A 352 7.35 6.47 -0.33
C THR A 352 7.17 7.45 0.82
N LEU A 353 6.31 8.48 0.67
CA LEU A 353 5.99 9.42 1.74
C LEU A 353 5.36 8.73 2.95
N SER A 354 4.47 7.79 2.70
CA SER A 354 3.81 7.08 3.79
C SER A 354 4.73 6.08 4.51
N VAL A 355 5.64 5.43 3.79
CA VAL A 355 6.71 4.61 4.41
C VAL A 355 7.60 5.48 5.28
N ALA A 356 8.04 6.64 4.76
CA ALA A 356 8.84 7.60 5.51
C ALA A 356 8.14 8.10 6.78
N ALA A 357 6.87 8.49 6.67
CA ALA A 357 6.06 8.93 7.81
C ALA A 357 5.90 7.82 8.87
N THR A 358 5.61 6.58 8.46
CA THR A 358 5.47 5.44 9.36
C THR A 358 6.80 5.11 10.05
N ALA A 359 7.91 5.12 9.31
CA ALA A 359 9.24 4.91 9.86
C ALA A 359 9.59 6.01 10.89
N ALA A 360 9.34 7.28 10.56
CA ALA A 360 9.55 8.40 11.46
C ALA A 360 8.73 8.25 12.74
N LEU A 361 7.44 7.91 12.64
CA LEU A 361 6.58 7.69 13.79
C LEU A 361 7.10 6.57 14.70
N VAL A 362 7.48 5.42 14.13
CA VAL A 362 8.01 4.28 14.89
C VAL A 362 9.33 4.63 15.56
N LEU A 363 10.20 5.39 14.89
CA LEU A 363 11.48 5.84 15.43
C LEU A 363 11.32 6.89 16.53
N ALA A 364 10.37 7.83 16.35
CA ALA A 364 10.11 8.92 17.28
C ALA A 364 9.26 8.50 18.49
N ALA A 365 8.45 7.46 18.39
CA ALA A 365 7.48 7.09 19.43
C ALA A 365 8.12 6.90 20.82
N ARG A 366 9.28 6.22 20.90
CA ARG A 366 9.99 6.00 22.18
C ARG A 366 10.62 7.26 22.75
N PRO A 367 11.44 8.02 21.99
CA PRO A 367 12.06 9.24 22.53
C PRO A 367 11.00 10.28 22.93
N VAL A 368 9.92 10.42 22.17
CA VAL A 368 8.81 11.33 22.51
C VAL A 368 8.10 10.86 23.79
N ALA A 369 7.79 9.57 23.91
CA ALA A 369 7.19 9.03 25.12
C ALA A 369 8.09 9.19 26.37
N GLN A 370 9.40 9.04 26.22
CA GLN A 370 10.37 9.28 27.29
C GLN A 370 10.43 10.76 27.68
N TRP A 371 10.45 11.64 26.68
CA TRP A 371 10.44 13.09 26.88
C TRP A 371 9.16 13.56 27.61
N LEU A 372 8.00 13.02 27.23
CA LEU A 372 6.72 13.33 27.90
C LEU A 372 6.64 12.79 29.34
N ARG A 373 7.36 11.72 29.66
CA ARG A 373 7.39 11.12 31.00
C ARG A 373 8.40 11.76 31.93
N GLN A 374 9.31 12.59 31.42
CA GLN A 374 10.25 13.34 32.29
C GLN A 374 9.40 14.29 33.15
N PRO A 375 9.49 14.19 34.50
CA PRO A 375 8.81 15.13 35.36
C PRO A 375 9.38 16.52 35.01
N ARG A 376 8.50 17.42 34.59
CA ARG A 376 8.85 18.84 34.48
C ARG A 376 9.25 19.23 35.90
N LEU A 377 10.56 19.42 36.14
CA LEU A 377 11.06 20.00 37.38
C LEU A 377 10.24 21.26 37.61
N GLY A 378 9.35 21.17 38.59
CA GLY A 378 8.40 22.23 38.88
C GLY A 378 9.17 23.48 39.33
N ARG A 379 8.68 24.61 38.91
CA ARG A 379 9.08 25.94 39.41
C ARG A 379 8.96 26.11 40.93
N ALA A 380 8.68 25.03 41.68
CA ALA A 380 8.48 25.06 43.14
C ALA A 380 9.79 25.07 43.95
N ASP A 381 10.96 24.75 43.36
CA ASP A 381 12.21 24.72 44.12
C ASP A 381 12.97 26.06 44.15
N LEU A 382 12.51 27.08 43.45
CA LEU A 382 13.13 28.41 43.49
C LEU A 382 12.75 29.26 44.71
N HIS A 383 11.80 28.83 45.55
CA HIS A 383 11.39 29.59 46.75
C HIS A 383 11.95 29.06 48.07
N ARG A 384 12.77 28.01 48.10
CA ARG A 384 13.30 27.47 49.37
C ARG A 384 14.67 28.03 49.79
N HIS A 385 15.27 28.93 49.03
CA HIS A 385 16.59 29.48 49.37
C HIS A 385 16.61 30.95 49.77
N GLN A 386 15.47 31.55 50.14
CA GLN A 386 15.45 32.91 50.70
C GLN A 386 14.69 32.97 52.01
N VAL A 387 15.31 32.49 53.09
CA VAL A 387 15.08 33.00 54.42
C VAL A 387 16.45 33.03 55.12
N PRO A 388 17.12 34.17 55.26
CA PRO A 388 18.18 34.35 56.24
C PRO A 388 17.52 34.61 57.57
N GLY A 389 17.83 33.75 58.53
CA GLY A 389 17.40 33.97 59.91
C GLY A 389 18.14 35.16 60.54
N ASN A 390 17.39 35.96 61.28
CA ASN A 390 17.86 36.85 62.33
C ASN A 390 17.88 36.06 63.61
#